data_4002487e8ca52e1d1b15f4cccee2e9df
#
_entry.id   4002487e8ca52e1d1b15f4cccee2e9df
#
_cell.length_a   1.000
_cell.length_b   1.000
_cell.length_c   1.000
_cell.angle_alpha   90.00
_cell.angle_beta   90.00
_cell.angle_gamma   90.00
#
_symmetry.space_group_name_H-M   'P 1'
#
loop_
_entity.id
_entity.type
_entity.pdbx_description
1 polymer ?
#
loop_
_entity_poly.entity_id
_entity_poly.type
_entity_poly.pdbx_seq_one_letter_code
_entity_poly.pdbx_strand_id
1 'polypeptide(L)'
;TLVEYQASHYTWASKTVVASTPSTTLPNPFSVVAPASVTLTDELIEYNEGTVLTRLNIVVGASTDQFVQYYQVEAKLSTESDFKIIANGTQLNYEMLNVIDNKTYNVRVKSINALGVSSSYTSASRLIVGATEPPSDVQNFSVNMQGSSQMQLNWDSVSDLDIAFYEIRYQNVTSSAQWNTSVNWLQVPRSSGTTITTNARTGAFLIKAVDKLGNESNNETIIYSNISSLQAYKNISTLTEDITLG
;
A
#
# COMPACT_ATOMS: atom_id res chain seq x y z
N THR A 1 -10.55 -100.06 -8.07
CA THR A 1 -11.67 -99.11 -8.20
C THR A 1 -11.24 -98.02 -9.13
N LEU A 2 -11.73 -98.09 -10.38
CA LEU A 2 -11.55 -97.01 -11.34
C LEU A 2 -12.47 -95.85 -10.95
N VAL A 3 -11.91 -94.70 -10.62
CA VAL A 3 -12.67 -93.46 -10.44
C VAL A 3 -12.97 -92.94 -11.83
N GLU A 4 -14.24 -92.90 -12.21
CA GLU A 4 -14.70 -92.41 -13.49
C GLU A 4 -14.40 -90.86 -13.59
N TYR A 5 -13.69 -90.52 -14.62
CA TYR A 5 -13.34 -89.11 -14.92
C TYR A 5 -14.56 -88.43 -15.55
N GLN A 6 -15.26 -87.60 -14.78
CA GLN A 6 -16.38 -86.81 -15.29
C GLN A 6 -15.86 -85.48 -15.86
N ALA A 7 -15.86 -85.32 -17.19
CA ALA A 7 -15.43 -84.11 -17.91
C ALA A 7 -16.20 -82.89 -17.49
N SER A 8 -17.40 -83.05 -16.91
CA SER A 8 -18.21 -81.93 -16.39
C SER A 8 -17.59 -81.22 -15.20
N HIS A 9 -16.66 -81.86 -14.47
CA HIS A 9 -15.97 -81.21 -13.36
C HIS A 9 -14.86 -80.24 -13.78
N TYR A 10 -14.55 -80.25 -15.09
CA TYR A 10 -13.49 -79.35 -15.65
C TYR A 10 -14.00 -78.34 -16.68
N THR A 11 -15.34 -78.13 -16.70
CA THR A 11 -15.89 -77.05 -17.47
C THR A 11 -15.51 -75.74 -16.78
N TRP A 12 -14.46 -75.11 -17.26
CA TRP A 12 -14.23 -73.72 -16.97
C TRP A 12 -15.39 -72.94 -17.59
N ALA A 13 -16.38 -72.59 -16.73
CA ALA A 13 -17.29 -71.51 -17.12
C ALA A 13 -16.40 -70.36 -17.58
N SER A 14 -16.58 -69.94 -18.84
CA SER A 14 -15.89 -68.81 -19.39
C SER A 14 -16.22 -67.62 -18.52
N LYS A 15 -15.38 -67.43 -17.51
CA LYS A 15 -15.45 -66.22 -16.70
C LYS A 15 -15.04 -65.12 -17.64
N THR A 16 -15.98 -64.33 -18.11
CA THR A 16 -15.71 -63.11 -18.82
C THR A 16 -14.93 -62.26 -17.83
N VAL A 17 -13.63 -62.28 -17.91
CA VAL A 17 -12.79 -61.34 -17.22
C VAL A 17 -13.08 -59.98 -17.92
N VAL A 18 -14.02 -59.25 -17.34
CA VAL A 18 -14.14 -57.84 -17.69
C VAL A 18 -12.81 -57.20 -17.25
N ALA A 19 -11.94 -57.02 -18.21
CA ALA A 19 -10.76 -56.20 -17.97
C ALA A 19 -11.29 -54.81 -17.55
N SER A 20 -11.36 -54.57 -16.23
CA SER A 20 -11.50 -53.20 -15.78
C SER A 20 -10.25 -52.50 -16.23
N THR A 21 -10.37 -51.71 -17.27
CA THR A 21 -9.33 -50.70 -17.56
C THR A 21 -9.21 -49.89 -16.28
N PRO A 22 -8.08 -49.93 -15.58
CA PRO A 22 -7.90 -49.07 -14.45
C PRO A 22 -8.11 -47.65 -14.95
N SER A 23 -9.02 -46.91 -14.29
CA SER A 23 -9.17 -45.51 -14.54
C SER A 23 -7.83 -44.82 -14.18
N THR A 24 -6.97 -44.71 -15.18
CA THR A 24 -5.69 -44.00 -15.04
C THR A 24 -5.95 -42.50 -15.15
N THR A 25 -6.66 -41.95 -14.18
CA THR A 25 -6.68 -40.52 -13.90
C THR A 25 -5.50 -40.14 -13.00
N LEU A 26 -4.42 -40.91 -13.03
CA LEU A 26 -3.18 -40.47 -12.38
C LEU A 26 -2.64 -39.26 -13.13
N PRO A 27 -2.42 -38.14 -12.45
CA PRO A 27 -1.84 -36.95 -13.06
C PRO A 27 -0.50 -37.32 -13.69
N ASN A 28 -0.24 -36.74 -14.86
CA ASN A 28 1.02 -36.98 -15.56
C ASN A 28 2.15 -36.29 -14.78
N PRO A 29 3.11 -37.06 -14.19
CA PRO A 29 4.18 -36.46 -13.39
C PRO A 29 5.17 -35.61 -14.22
N PHE A 30 5.10 -35.71 -15.56
CA PHE A 30 5.91 -34.91 -16.48
C PHE A 30 5.18 -33.66 -16.99
N SER A 31 4.00 -33.36 -16.47
CA SER A 31 3.23 -32.17 -16.79
C SER A 31 2.81 -31.49 -15.49
N VAL A 32 3.23 -30.24 -15.29
CA VAL A 32 2.93 -29.44 -14.09
C VAL A 32 2.08 -28.26 -14.49
N VAL A 33 1.02 -27.99 -13.71
CA VAL A 33 0.13 -26.85 -13.96
C VAL A 33 0.78 -25.59 -13.41
N ALA A 34 0.78 -24.52 -14.21
CA ALA A 34 1.29 -23.21 -13.81
C ALA A 34 0.51 -22.61 -12.63
N PRO A 35 1.08 -21.65 -11.90
CA PRO A 35 0.36 -20.85 -10.92
C PRO A 35 -0.87 -20.19 -11.55
N ALA A 36 -1.98 -20.13 -10.82
CA ALA A 36 -3.25 -19.59 -11.33
C ALA A 36 -3.16 -18.09 -11.65
N SER A 37 -2.39 -17.36 -10.84
CA SER A 37 -2.18 -15.90 -11.02
C SER A 37 -0.88 -15.43 -10.37
N VAL A 38 -0.43 -14.24 -10.75
CA VAL A 38 0.58 -13.45 -10.05
C VAL A 38 0.02 -12.04 -9.91
N THR A 39 -0.09 -11.56 -8.67
CA THR A 39 -0.55 -10.20 -8.36
C THR A 39 0.58 -9.43 -7.70
N LEU A 40 0.79 -8.19 -8.14
CA LEU A 40 1.86 -7.31 -7.70
C LEU A 40 1.28 -6.04 -7.09
N THR A 41 1.72 -5.70 -5.88
CA THR A 41 1.42 -4.42 -5.22
C THR A 41 2.69 -3.85 -4.60
N ASP A 42 2.88 -2.55 -4.68
CA ASP A 42 3.97 -1.86 -4.02
C ASP A 42 3.44 -1.03 -2.85
N GLU A 43 4.26 -0.88 -1.83
CA GLU A 43 3.96 -0.09 -0.65
C GLU A 43 5.24 0.45 -0.01
N LEU A 44 5.11 1.56 0.72
CA LEU A 44 6.17 2.07 1.56
C LEU A 44 6.18 1.34 2.90
N ILE A 45 7.36 0.98 3.37
CA ILE A 45 7.56 0.38 4.69
C ILE A 45 8.61 1.16 5.47
N GLU A 46 8.42 1.28 6.76
CA GLU A 46 9.46 1.77 7.65
C GLU A 46 10.42 0.62 8.00
N TYR A 47 11.67 0.79 7.65
CA TYR A 47 12.75 -0.14 7.92
C TYR A 47 13.78 0.53 8.82
N ASN A 48 14.15 -0.07 9.95
CA ASN A 48 15.11 0.40 10.92
C ASN A 48 15.26 1.94 11.05
N GLU A 49 14.91 2.47 12.22
CA GLU A 49 15.15 3.86 12.64
C GLU A 49 14.60 4.94 11.68
N GLY A 50 13.42 4.72 11.10
CA GLY A 50 12.75 5.73 10.27
C GLY A 50 13.19 5.78 8.82
N THR A 51 14.02 4.83 8.36
CA THR A 51 14.32 4.67 6.93
C THR A 51 13.09 4.11 6.23
N VAL A 52 12.56 4.83 5.25
CA VAL A 52 11.44 4.37 4.41
C VAL A 52 12.00 3.73 3.14
N LEU A 53 11.53 2.53 2.85
CA LEU A 53 11.87 1.76 1.65
C LEU A 53 10.60 1.37 0.90
N THR A 54 10.69 1.27 -0.41
CA THR A 54 9.61 0.69 -1.22
C THR A 54 9.77 -0.83 -1.28
N ARG A 55 8.67 -1.53 -0.98
CA ARG A 55 8.55 -2.99 -1.06
C ARG A 55 7.61 -3.35 -2.19
N LEU A 56 7.98 -4.34 -2.99
CA LEU A 56 7.10 -4.99 -3.96
C LEU A 56 6.60 -6.31 -3.35
N ASN A 57 5.31 -6.41 -3.11
CA ASN A 57 4.63 -7.62 -2.69
C ASN A 57 4.22 -8.44 -3.92
N ILE A 58 4.48 -9.74 -3.87
CA ILE A 58 4.20 -10.69 -4.93
C ILE A 58 3.29 -11.77 -4.36
N VAL A 59 2.03 -11.80 -4.79
CA VAL A 59 1.04 -12.80 -4.37
C VAL A 59 0.84 -13.78 -5.51
N VAL A 60 1.09 -15.06 -5.23
CA VAL A 60 0.98 -16.16 -6.18
C VAL A 60 -0.35 -16.88 -5.96
N GLY A 61 -1.17 -16.98 -6.99
CA GLY A 61 -2.34 -17.87 -6.98
C GLY A 61 -1.87 -19.32 -7.07
N ALA A 62 -2.29 -20.15 -6.12
CA ALA A 62 -1.86 -21.55 -6.07
C ALA A 62 -2.16 -22.30 -7.39
N SER A 63 -1.24 -23.17 -7.79
CA SER A 63 -1.51 -24.14 -8.85
C SER A 63 -2.61 -25.13 -8.39
N THR A 64 -3.42 -25.58 -9.32
CA THR A 64 -4.41 -26.66 -9.07
C THR A 64 -3.79 -28.05 -9.02
N ASP A 65 -2.51 -28.17 -9.36
CA ASP A 65 -1.76 -29.41 -9.34
C ASP A 65 -1.30 -29.73 -7.90
N GLN A 66 -1.82 -30.82 -7.34
CA GLN A 66 -1.50 -31.27 -5.97
C GLN A 66 -0.06 -31.76 -5.80
N PHE A 67 0.69 -32.00 -6.89
CA PHE A 67 2.08 -32.47 -6.85
C PHE A 67 3.11 -31.36 -6.92
N VAL A 68 2.69 -30.09 -6.92
CA VAL A 68 3.60 -28.95 -6.80
C VAL A 68 4.32 -29.03 -5.47
N GLN A 69 5.64 -29.04 -5.53
CA GLN A 69 6.50 -29.04 -4.35
C GLN A 69 6.88 -27.62 -3.93
N TYR A 70 7.17 -26.76 -4.88
CA TYR A 70 7.49 -25.36 -4.61
C TYR A 70 7.28 -24.47 -5.84
N TYR A 71 7.30 -23.16 -5.60
CA TYR A 71 7.25 -22.13 -6.64
C TYR A 71 8.64 -21.49 -6.78
N GLN A 72 9.04 -21.21 -8.01
CA GLN A 72 10.21 -20.37 -8.31
C GLN A 72 9.74 -19.03 -8.82
N VAL A 73 10.15 -17.98 -8.11
CA VAL A 73 9.83 -16.57 -8.40
C VAL A 73 11.06 -15.92 -9.02
N GLU A 74 10.87 -15.29 -10.16
CA GLU A 74 11.90 -14.57 -10.87
C GLU A 74 11.43 -13.16 -11.20
N ALA A 75 12.33 -12.20 -11.12
CA ALA A 75 12.02 -10.80 -11.45
C ALA A 75 13.15 -10.14 -12.23
N LYS A 76 12.81 -9.08 -12.94
CA LYS A 76 13.75 -8.17 -13.61
C LYS A 76 13.15 -6.78 -13.75
N LEU A 77 13.98 -5.77 -13.91
CA LEU A 77 13.53 -4.49 -14.46
C LEU A 77 13.07 -4.68 -15.91
N SER A 78 12.10 -3.91 -16.36
CA SER A 78 11.62 -3.96 -17.74
C SER A 78 12.72 -3.63 -18.76
N THR A 79 13.75 -2.90 -18.33
CA THR A 79 14.92 -2.52 -19.14
C THR A 79 16.03 -3.56 -19.16
N GLU A 80 15.97 -4.59 -18.29
CA GLU A 80 16.94 -5.69 -18.26
C GLU A 80 16.53 -6.80 -19.22
N SER A 81 17.51 -7.55 -19.76
CA SER A 81 17.25 -8.72 -20.61
C SER A 81 16.90 -9.96 -19.80
N ASP A 82 17.58 -10.15 -18.67
CA ASP A 82 17.60 -11.43 -17.96
C ASP A 82 16.83 -11.38 -16.63
N PHE A 83 16.03 -12.43 -16.40
CA PHE A 83 15.36 -12.64 -15.12
C PHE A 83 16.33 -13.19 -14.08
N LYS A 84 16.22 -12.71 -12.86
CA LYS A 84 16.96 -13.18 -11.68
C LYS A 84 16.01 -13.94 -10.76
N ILE A 85 16.44 -15.05 -10.21
CA ILE A 85 15.68 -15.78 -9.19
C ILE A 85 15.67 -14.95 -7.92
N ILE A 86 14.46 -14.64 -7.44
CA ILE A 86 14.21 -13.89 -6.20
C ILE A 86 14.03 -14.85 -5.05
N ALA A 87 13.23 -15.91 -5.26
CA ALA A 87 12.92 -16.88 -4.24
C ALA A 87 12.53 -18.24 -4.82
N ASN A 88 12.72 -19.27 -4.01
CA ASN A 88 12.14 -20.59 -4.17
C ASN A 88 11.46 -20.96 -2.85
N GLY A 89 10.21 -21.39 -2.88
CA GLY A 89 9.49 -21.71 -1.65
C GLY A 89 8.10 -22.28 -1.88
N THR A 90 7.48 -22.72 -0.79
CA THR A 90 6.12 -23.28 -0.77
C THR A 90 5.06 -22.23 -0.45
N GLN A 91 5.47 -21.08 0.06
CA GLN A 91 4.57 -19.95 0.36
C GLN A 91 3.99 -19.36 -0.93
N LEU A 92 2.88 -18.65 -0.77
CA LEU A 92 2.21 -17.94 -1.85
C LEU A 92 2.46 -16.43 -1.83
N ASN A 93 3.15 -15.95 -0.81
CA ASN A 93 3.48 -14.55 -0.65
C ASN A 93 5.00 -14.39 -0.61
N TYR A 94 5.51 -13.53 -1.46
CA TYR A 94 6.92 -13.17 -1.55
C TYR A 94 7.05 -11.65 -1.57
N GLU A 95 8.24 -11.16 -1.26
CA GLU A 95 8.52 -9.73 -1.26
C GLU A 95 9.90 -9.42 -1.83
N MET A 96 10.01 -8.25 -2.42
CA MET A 96 11.28 -7.64 -2.82
C MET A 96 11.40 -6.30 -2.11
N LEU A 97 12.43 -6.14 -1.31
CA LEU A 97 12.72 -4.89 -0.61
C LEU A 97 13.59 -3.97 -1.46
N ASN A 98 13.47 -2.67 -1.19
CA ASN A 98 14.27 -1.62 -1.82
C ASN A 98 14.18 -1.65 -3.35
N VAL A 99 12.96 -1.83 -3.86
CA VAL A 99 12.69 -1.67 -5.30
C VAL A 99 12.78 -0.19 -5.68
N ILE A 100 13.12 0.07 -6.93
CA ILE A 100 13.38 1.43 -7.41
C ILE A 100 12.07 2.07 -7.88
N ASP A 101 11.73 3.21 -7.31
CA ASP A 101 10.55 4.01 -7.70
C ASP A 101 10.65 4.48 -9.15
N ASN A 102 9.51 4.67 -9.81
CA ASN A 102 9.39 4.99 -11.23
C ASN A 102 10.03 3.97 -12.19
N LYS A 103 10.25 2.74 -11.73
CA LYS A 103 10.69 1.64 -12.58
C LYS A 103 9.64 0.55 -12.66
N THR A 104 9.54 -0.06 -13.84
CA THR A 104 8.65 -1.20 -14.04
C THR A 104 9.41 -2.49 -13.80
N TYR A 105 8.87 -3.33 -12.93
CA TYR A 105 9.35 -4.68 -12.68
C TYR A 105 8.45 -5.69 -13.39
N ASN A 106 9.09 -6.65 -14.07
CA ASN A 106 8.44 -7.84 -14.62
C ASN A 106 8.74 -9.00 -13.70
N VAL A 107 7.70 -9.67 -13.22
CA VAL A 107 7.78 -10.84 -12.35
C VAL A 107 7.15 -12.02 -13.05
N ARG A 108 7.78 -13.19 -12.94
CA ARG A 108 7.24 -14.44 -13.42
C ARG A 108 7.44 -15.57 -12.41
N VAL A 109 6.48 -16.47 -12.36
CA VAL A 109 6.47 -17.58 -11.40
C VAL A 109 6.14 -18.86 -12.13
N LYS A 110 6.81 -19.94 -11.78
CA LYS A 110 6.51 -21.29 -12.24
C LYS A 110 6.38 -22.25 -11.05
N SER A 111 5.56 -23.28 -11.23
CA SER A 111 5.41 -24.39 -10.30
C SER A 111 6.43 -25.47 -10.62
N ILE A 112 6.97 -26.14 -9.60
CA ILE A 112 7.95 -27.22 -9.75
C ILE A 112 7.50 -28.39 -8.87
N ASN A 113 7.48 -29.60 -9.43
CA ASN A 113 7.12 -30.82 -8.69
C ASN A 113 8.34 -31.51 -8.06
N ALA A 114 8.10 -32.61 -7.34
CA ALA A 114 9.14 -33.39 -6.67
C ALA A 114 10.17 -34.02 -7.61
N LEU A 115 9.85 -34.17 -8.90
CA LEU A 115 10.77 -34.70 -9.93
C LEU A 115 11.59 -33.60 -10.59
N GLY A 116 11.44 -32.33 -10.18
CA GLY A 116 12.11 -31.20 -10.78
C GLY A 116 11.51 -30.72 -12.11
N VAL A 117 10.35 -31.27 -12.51
CA VAL A 117 9.64 -30.81 -13.71
C VAL A 117 8.96 -29.48 -13.40
N SER A 118 9.13 -28.51 -14.29
CA SER A 118 8.55 -27.17 -14.13
C SER A 118 7.39 -26.93 -15.10
N SER A 119 6.43 -26.12 -14.65
CA SER A 119 5.34 -25.60 -15.48
C SER A 119 5.85 -24.49 -16.44
N SER A 120 4.96 -24.01 -17.30
CA SER A 120 5.09 -22.69 -17.91
C SER A 120 5.06 -21.58 -16.86
N TYR A 121 5.50 -20.36 -17.22
CA TYR A 121 5.44 -19.20 -16.33
C TYR A 121 4.07 -18.54 -16.38
N THR A 122 3.61 -18.08 -15.21
CA THR A 122 2.60 -17.05 -15.06
C THR A 122 3.31 -15.74 -14.72
N SER A 123 2.97 -14.64 -15.40
CA SER A 123 3.73 -13.39 -15.33
C SER A 123 2.82 -12.21 -15.01
N ALA A 124 3.40 -11.21 -14.35
CA ALA A 124 2.78 -9.90 -14.11
C ALA A 124 3.84 -8.80 -14.25
N SER A 125 3.36 -7.56 -14.43
CA SER A 125 4.21 -6.37 -14.53
C SER A 125 3.64 -5.27 -13.63
N ARG A 126 4.51 -4.53 -12.95
CA ARG A 126 4.13 -3.42 -12.06
C ARG A 126 5.08 -2.24 -12.24
N LEU A 127 4.52 -1.05 -12.48
CA LEU A 127 5.22 0.21 -12.30
C LEU A 127 5.24 0.51 -10.80
N ILE A 128 6.42 0.64 -10.22
CA ILE A 128 6.57 1.00 -8.81
C ILE A 128 6.28 2.49 -8.66
N VAL A 129 5.28 2.82 -7.89
CA VAL A 129 4.90 4.19 -7.55
C VAL A 129 5.65 4.61 -6.29
N GLY A 130 5.58 3.79 -5.22
CA GLY A 130 6.35 3.98 -4.01
C GLY A 130 6.24 5.39 -3.44
N ALA A 131 7.39 6.02 -3.16
CA ALA A 131 7.47 7.37 -2.61
C ALA A 131 7.12 8.49 -3.62
N THR A 132 6.82 8.17 -4.89
CA THR A 132 6.44 9.19 -5.88
C THR A 132 4.96 9.53 -5.89
N GLU A 133 4.14 8.78 -5.13
CA GLU A 133 2.72 9.07 -4.97
C GLU A 133 2.54 10.28 -4.06
N PRO A 134 1.71 11.28 -4.45
CA PRO A 134 1.41 12.41 -3.58
C PRO A 134 0.81 11.94 -2.25
N PRO A 135 1.15 12.61 -1.12
CA PRO A 135 0.56 12.29 0.17
C PRO A 135 -0.96 12.42 0.19
N SER A 136 -1.58 11.74 1.13
CA SER A 136 -3.00 11.90 1.42
C SER A 136 -3.31 13.32 1.89
N ASP A 137 -4.53 13.79 1.58
CA ASP A 137 -4.98 15.12 1.98
C ASP A 137 -5.11 15.24 3.51
N VAL A 138 -4.71 16.37 4.06
CA VAL A 138 -4.82 16.67 5.50
C VAL A 138 -6.30 16.76 5.89
N GLN A 139 -6.68 16.13 7.00
CA GLN A 139 -8.04 16.11 7.52
C GLN A 139 -8.17 16.89 8.83
N ASN A 140 -9.40 17.29 9.16
CA ASN A 140 -9.78 17.94 10.43
C ASN A 140 -8.96 19.19 10.79
N PHE A 141 -8.55 19.96 9.75
CA PHE A 141 -7.87 21.22 9.98
C PHE A 141 -8.80 22.20 10.68
N SER A 142 -8.37 22.74 11.82
CA SER A 142 -9.18 23.59 12.69
C SER A 142 -8.38 24.70 13.35
N VAL A 143 -9.06 25.74 13.80
CA VAL A 143 -8.47 26.88 14.51
C VAL A 143 -9.22 27.13 15.82
N ASN A 144 -8.47 27.31 16.91
CA ASN A 144 -9.00 27.62 18.23
C ASN A 144 -8.25 28.79 18.87
N MET A 145 -8.96 29.65 19.62
CA MET A 145 -8.28 30.69 20.41
C MET A 145 -7.51 30.10 21.58
N GLN A 146 -6.30 30.62 21.77
CA GLN A 146 -5.44 30.37 22.93
C GLN A 146 -5.20 31.70 23.65
N GLY A 147 -5.97 31.93 24.74
CA GLY A 147 -5.94 33.20 25.41
C GLY A 147 -6.52 34.34 24.58
N SER A 148 -5.99 35.56 24.73
CA SER A 148 -6.54 36.79 24.14
C SER A 148 -5.89 37.21 22.81
N SER A 149 -4.72 36.69 22.49
CA SER A 149 -3.92 37.15 21.32
C SER A 149 -3.31 36.05 20.47
N GLN A 150 -3.48 34.80 20.88
CA GLN A 150 -2.94 33.65 20.15
C GLN A 150 -4.05 32.74 19.65
N MET A 151 -3.76 32.04 18.58
CA MET A 151 -4.59 30.97 18.05
C MET A 151 -3.77 29.71 17.87
N GLN A 152 -4.42 28.57 17.98
CA GLN A 152 -3.87 27.26 17.75
C GLN A 152 -4.51 26.65 16.51
N LEU A 153 -3.69 26.24 15.58
CA LEU A 153 -4.07 25.44 14.42
C LEU A 153 -3.84 23.96 14.76
N ASN A 154 -4.81 23.12 14.45
CA ASN A 154 -4.75 21.69 14.69
C ASN A 154 -5.22 20.95 13.44
N TRP A 155 -4.67 19.76 13.19
CA TRP A 155 -5.05 18.87 12.08
C TRP A 155 -4.75 17.42 12.43
N ASP A 156 -5.26 16.49 11.65
CA ASP A 156 -4.93 15.08 11.82
C ASP A 156 -3.60 14.73 11.17
N SER A 157 -2.87 13.79 11.78
CA SER A 157 -1.66 13.26 11.19
C SER A 157 -2.00 12.45 9.94
N VAL A 158 -1.31 12.74 8.85
CA VAL A 158 -1.36 11.92 7.63
C VAL A 158 -0.59 10.63 7.87
N SER A 159 -1.16 9.50 7.44
CA SER A 159 -0.60 8.15 7.69
C SER A 159 0.60 7.81 6.82
N ASP A 160 0.81 8.54 5.72
CA ASP A 160 1.91 8.32 4.79
C ASP A 160 3.27 8.42 5.52
N LEU A 161 4.14 7.44 5.28
CA LEU A 161 5.38 7.26 6.04
C LEU A 161 6.47 8.28 5.69
N ASP A 162 6.43 8.84 4.52
CA ASP A 162 7.46 9.71 3.95
C ASP A 162 7.17 11.20 4.07
N ILE A 163 6.13 11.61 4.83
CA ILE A 163 5.84 13.02 5.09
C ILE A 163 7.07 13.73 5.65
N ALA A 164 7.45 14.84 5.03
CA ALA A 164 8.50 15.74 5.51
C ALA A 164 7.93 16.81 6.43
N PHE A 165 6.90 17.51 5.99
CA PHE A 165 6.28 18.62 6.73
C PHE A 165 4.85 18.87 6.26
N TYR A 166 4.13 19.66 7.04
CA TYR A 166 2.86 20.27 6.64
C TYR A 166 3.13 21.73 6.22
N GLU A 167 2.72 22.12 5.01
CA GLU A 167 2.79 23.47 4.55
C GLU A 167 1.46 24.18 4.83
N ILE A 168 1.53 25.31 5.56
CA ILE A 168 0.37 26.14 5.85
C ILE A 168 0.54 27.47 5.12
N ARG A 169 -0.42 27.79 4.27
CA ARG A 169 -0.52 29.07 3.57
C ARG A 169 -1.59 29.94 4.18
N TYR A 170 -1.46 31.24 3.98
CA TYR A 170 -2.38 32.23 4.46
C TYR A 170 -2.87 33.13 3.34
N GLN A 171 -4.15 33.49 3.40
CA GLN A 171 -4.74 34.50 2.52
C GLN A 171 -5.68 35.40 3.34
N ASN A 172 -5.54 36.74 3.19
CA ASN A 172 -6.39 37.70 3.89
C ASN A 172 -7.75 37.83 3.20
N VAL A 173 -8.53 36.76 3.23
CA VAL A 173 -9.90 36.68 2.68
C VAL A 173 -10.80 35.89 3.63
N THR A 174 -12.09 36.12 3.55
CA THR A 174 -13.09 35.45 4.38
C THR A 174 -13.89 34.36 3.62
N SER A 175 -13.59 34.19 2.33
CA SER A 175 -14.19 33.17 1.47
C SER A 175 -13.34 32.95 0.22
N SER A 176 -13.57 31.83 -0.48
CA SER A 176 -12.99 31.53 -1.80
C SER A 176 -11.45 31.61 -1.87
N ALA A 177 -10.78 31.25 -0.76
CA ALA A 177 -9.33 31.13 -0.75
C ALA A 177 -8.85 30.03 -1.69
N GLN A 178 -7.68 30.21 -2.29
CA GLN A 178 -7.08 29.27 -3.23
C GLN A 178 -5.60 29.08 -2.92
N TRP A 179 -5.11 27.86 -3.01
CA TRP A 179 -3.72 27.48 -2.75
C TRP A 179 -2.72 28.33 -3.53
N ASN A 180 -2.93 28.46 -4.83
CA ASN A 180 -2.00 29.13 -5.74
C ASN A 180 -1.91 30.65 -5.56
N THR A 181 -2.89 31.29 -4.89
CA THR A 181 -2.91 32.74 -4.63
C THR A 181 -2.62 33.07 -3.17
N SER A 182 -2.44 32.05 -2.35
CA SER A 182 -2.10 32.18 -0.93
C SER A 182 -0.59 32.32 -0.73
N VAL A 183 -0.21 33.00 0.35
CA VAL A 183 1.20 33.20 0.71
C VAL A 183 1.67 32.05 1.60
N ASN A 184 2.81 31.44 1.26
CA ASN A 184 3.46 30.47 2.13
C ASN A 184 3.76 31.17 3.49
N TRP A 185 3.27 30.56 4.56
CA TRP A 185 3.34 31.19 5.88
C TRP A 185 4.11 30.36 6.90
N LEU A 186 3.84 29.06 6.98
CA LEU A 186 4.48 28.16 7.93
C LEU A 186 4.77 26.80 7.28
N GLN A 187 5.87 26.20 7.68
CA GLN A 187 6.18 24.80 7.45
C GLN A 187 6.38 24.12 8.79
N VAL A 188 5.55 23.13 9.08
CA VAL A 188 5.58 22.38 10.35
C VAL A 188 6.13 20.98 10.07
N PRO A 189 7.38 20.68 10.50
CA PRO A 189 7.93 19.35 10.33
C PRO A 189 7.03 18.27 10.95
N ARG A 190 6.91 17.12 10.31
CA ARG A 190 6.12 15.98 10.84
C ARG A 190 6.50 15.67 12.30
N SER A 191 7.77 15.74 12.63
CA SER A 191 8.31 15.49 13.98
C SER A 191 7.82 16.48 15.04
N SER A 192 7.33 17.65 14.62
CA SER A 192 6.78 18.68 15.53
C SER A 192 5.32 18.45 15.89
N GLY A 193 4.70 17.39 15.33
CA GLY A 193 3.30 17.04 15.59
C GLY A 193 2.32 17.75 14.64
N THR A 194 1.07 17.81 15.06
CA THR A 194 -0.08 18.28 14.26
C THR A 194 -0.77 19.49 14.89
N THR A 195 0.01 20.28 15.61
CA THR A 195 -0.47 21.46 16.33
C THR A 195 0.56 22.56 16.29
N ILE A 196 0.12 23.78 16.03
CA ILE A 196 0.99 24.96 16.13
C ILE A 196 0.22 26.15 16.71
N THR A 197 0.88 26.88 17.63
CA THR A 197 0.34 28.11 18.21
C THR A 197 1.01 29.33 17.57
N THR A 198 0.21 30.32 17.20
CA THR A 198 0.65 31.53 16.53
C THR A 198 -0.20 32.73 16.96
N ASN A 199 0.19 33.93 16.55
CA ASN A 199 -0.61 35.13 16.81
C ASN A 199 -1.96 35.04 16.10
N ALA A 200 -3.01 35.46 16.81
CA ALA A 200 -4.36 35.47 16.29
C ALA A 200 -4.48 36.36 15.04
N ARG A 201 -5.11 35.83 14.00
CA ARG A 201 -5.24 36.48 12.70
C ARG A 201 -6.56 36.08 12.04
N THR A 202 -7.24 37.07 11.45
CA THR A 202 -8.42 36.84 10.61
C THR A 202 -7.98 36.51 9.19
N GLY A 203 -8.68 35.60 8.53
CA GLY A 203 -8.41 35.22 7.15
C GLY A 203 -8.55 33.70 6.92
N ALA A 204 -8.12 33.27 5.77
CA ALA A 204 -8.09 31.87 5.37
C ALA A 204 -6.72 31.26 5.64
N PHE A 205 -6.74 30.03 6.17
CA PHE A 205 -5.57 29.17 6.32
C PHE A 205 -5.80 27.92 5.49
N LEU A 206 -4.81 27.55 4.70
CA LEU A 206 -4.83 26.42 3.80
C LEU A 206 -3.68 25.51 4.18
N ILE A 207 -3.91 24.19 4.25
CA ILE A 207 -2.87 23.24 4.63
C ILE A 207 -2.77 22.12 3.60
N LYS A 208 -1.54 21.72 3.29
CA LYS A 208 -1.20 20.50 2.55
C LYS A 208 -0.12 19.71 3.28
N ALA A 209 -0.10 18.41 3.09
CA ALA A 209 1.03 17.57 3.44
C ALA A 209 2.05 17.59 2.30
N VAL A 210 3.32 17.55 2.64
CA VAL A 210 4.43 17.51 1.67
C VAL A 210 5.37 16.38 2.06
N ASP A 211 5.70 15.52 1.11
CA ASP A 211 6.59 14.39 1.32
C ASP A 211 8.08 14.77 1.22
N LYS A 212 8.96 13.79 1.42
CA LYS A 212 10.42 13.98 1.35
C LYS A 212 10.94 14.26 -0.06
N LEU A 213 10.17 13.95 -1.11
CA LEU A 213 10.48 14.25 -2.50
C LEU A 213 9.93 15.60 -2.94
N GLY A 214 9.10 16.26 -2.12
CA GLY A 214 8.49 17.55 -2.40
C GLY A 214 7.14 17.44 -3.12
N ASN A 215 6.50 16.26 -3.18
CA ASN A 215 5.14 16.15 -3.70
C ASN A 215 4.17 16.70 -2.65
N GLU A 216 3.25 17.56 -3.08
CA GLU A 216 2.16 18.07 -2.25
C GLU A 216 0.93 17.16 -2.33
N SER A 217 0.14 17.04 -1.26
CA SER A 217 -1.18 16.40 -1.32
C SER A 217 -2.05 17.04 -2.41
N ASN A 218 -2.94 16.23 -3.01
CA ASN A 218 -3.70 16.68 -4.19
C ASN A 218 -4.58 17.88 -3.88
N ASN A 219 -5.28 17.84 -2.73
CA ASN A 219 -6.18 18.92 -2.32
C ASN A 219 -5.68 19.60 -1.05
N GLU A 220 -5.91 20.89 -0.95
CA GLU A 220 -5.74 21.65 0.28
C GLU A 220 -6.98 21.53 1.17
N THR A 221 -6.77 21.53 2.49
CA THR A 221 -7.86 21.72 3.45
C THR A 221 -7.86 23.17 3.92
N ILE A 222 -9.04 23.81 3.85
CA ILE A 222 -9.19 25.26 4.08
C ILE A 222 -10.05 25.51 5.30
N ILE A 223 -9.60 26.44 6.17
CA ILE A 223 -10.39 27.00 7.26
C ILE A 223 -10.39 28.52 7.18
N TYR A 224 -11.47 29.12 7.66
CA TYR A 224 -11.62 30.57 7.77
C TYR A 224 -11.68 30.97 9.24
N SER A 225 -10.82 31.90 9.63
CA SER A 225 -10.78 32.44 10.98
C SER A 225 -11.30 33.87 11.01
N ASN A 226 -12.22 34.13 11.91
CA ASN A 226 -12.66 35.48 12.28
C ASN A 226 -11.96 35.99 13.53
N ILE A 227 -10.95 35.25 14.00
CA ILE A 227 -10.21 35.54 15.23
C ILE A 227 -9.27 36.71 14.99
N SER A 228 -9.47 37.80 15.73
CA SER A 228 -8.65 39.00 15.64
C SER A 228 -8.04 39.33 17.00
N SER A 229 -6.75 39.66 17.03
CA SER A 229 -6.08 40.16 18.23
C SER A 229 -6.67 41.51 18.73
N LEU A 230 -7.44 42.21 17.89
CA LEU A 230 -8.08 43.47 18.26
C LEU A 230 -9.23 43.30 19.23
N GLN A 231 -9.78 42.12 19.43
CA GLN A 231 -10.82 41.90 20.45
C GLN A 231 -10.26 42.05 21.88
N ALA A 232 -8.98 41.83 22.10
CA ALA A 232 -8.35 42.04 23.40
C ALA A 232 -8.28 43.53 23.79
N TYR A 233 -8.14 44.44 22.83
CA TYR A 233 -8.07 45.87 23.07
C TYR A 233 -9.45 46.48 23.41
N LYS A 234 -10.54 45.91 22.88
CA LYS A 234 -11.88 46.40 23.11
C LYS A 234 -12.35 46.18 24.57
N ASN A 235 -11.88 45.10 25.20
CA ASN A 235 -12.17 44.83 26.59
C ASN A 235 -11.39 45.71 27.58
N ILE A 236 -10.22 46.22 27.18
CA ILE A 236 -9.40 47.15 28.00
C ILE A 236 -9.95 48.54 27.94
N SER A 237 -10.43 49.01 26.79
CA SER A 237 -11.03 50.35 26.66
C SER A 237 -12.36 50.51 27.42
N THR A 238 -13.19 49.46 27.50
CA THR A 238 -14.42 49.46 28.32
C THR A 238 -14.12 49.42 29.80
N LEU A 239 -13.04 48.79 30.26
CA LEU A 239 -12.60 48.78 31.63
C LEU A 239 -12.05 50.14 32.09
N THR A 240 -11.45 50.94 31.21
CA THR A 240 -10.94 52.28 31.52
C THR A 240 -12.05 53.31 31.55
N GLU A 241 -13.14 53.15 30.82
CA GLU A 241 -14.30 54.05 30.91
C GLU A 241 -15.10 53.89 32.22
N ASP A 242 -15.19 52.68 32.76
CA ASP A 242 -15.84 52.42 34.04
C ASP A 242 -15.06 52.94 35.29
N ILE A 243 -13.75 53.18 35.16
CA ILE A 243 -12.89 53.66 36.25
C ILE A 243 -12.88 55.22 36.31
N THR A 244 -13.30 55.91 35.26
CA THR A 244 -13.30 57.39 35.20
C THR A 244 -14.63 58.02 35.63
N LEU A 245 -15.63 57.26 36.00
CA LEU A 245 -16.95 57.71 36.41
C LEU A 245 -17.27 57.46 37.90
N GLY A 246 -16.27 57.17 38.72
CA GLY A 246 -16.38 56.98 40.17
C GLY A 246 -15.80 58.13 40.98
#